data_87c4972684c8925821f472b3bae7b152
#
_entry.id   87c4972684c8925821f472b3bae7b152
#
_cell.length_a   1.000
_cell.length_b   1.000
_cell.length_c   1.000
_cell.angle_alpha   90.00
_cell.angle_beta   90.00
_cell.angle_gamma   90.00
#
_symmetry.space_group_name_H-M   'P 1'
#
loop_
_entity.id
_entity.type
_entity.pdbx_description
1 polymer ?
#
loop_
_entity_poly.entity_id
_entity_poly.type
_entity_poly.pdbx_seq_one_letter_code
_entity_poly.pdbx_strand_id
1 'polypeptide(L)'
;MAARSSTILSELPTGHEFSPPPFDLTREYLAAYASATRDTSAVYNEAGLAPPLAVAARALGALLDVVGLPPGSLHTGQEIEMRAGVPASAKLTLSGRVAQRSKRAGMIIAVLQFDVTANDAAEPVLMGRTTVIMPQEQESQA
;
A
#
# COMPACT_ATOMS: atom_id res chain seq x y z
N MET A 1 18.26 7.24 16.19
CA MET A 1 17.37 6.40 15.39
C MET A 1 16.07 6.22 16.14
N ALA A 2 15.02 6.80 15.62
CA ALA A 2 13.71 6.51 16.17
C ALA A 2 13.40 5.03 15.92
N ALA A 3 13.14 4.28 16.98
CA ALA A 3 12.62 2.94 16.85
C ALA A 3 11.32 3.04 16.03
N ARG A 4 11.30 2.42 14.84
CA ARG A 4 10.06 2.26 14.13
C ARG A 4 9.17 1.39 14.99
N SER A 5 8.17 2.00 15.60
CA SER A 5 7.12 1.26 16.27
C SER A 5 6.36 0.52 15.18
N SER A 6 6.80 -0.69 14.87
CA SER A 6 6.11 -1.52 13.90
C SER A 6 4.83 -2.02 14.56
N THR A 7 3.73 -1.41 14.18
CA THR A 7 2.40 -1.89 14.55
C THR A 7 2.10 -3.14 13.74
N ILE A 8 1.90 -4.27 14.41
CA ILE A 8 1.68 -5.56 13.75
C ILE A 8 0.22 -5.68 13.35
N LEU A 9 -0.02 -5.91 12.06
CA LEU A 9 -1.39 -5.95 11.48
C LEU A 9 -2.30 -6.96 12.17
N SER A 10 -1.78 -8.12 12.55
CA SER A 10 -2.57 -9.17 13.21
C SER A 10 -3.18 -8.73 14.55
N GLU A 11 -2.66 -7.68 15.16
CA GLU A 11 -3.12 -7.15 16.45
C GLU A 11 -4.07 -5.95 16.30
N LEU A 12 -4.26 -5.45 15.08
CA LEU A 12 -5.04 -4.23 14.85
C LEU A 12 -6.53 -4.53 14.66
N PRO A 13 -7.40 -3.78 15.36
CA PRO A 13 -8.84 -3.96 15.21
C PRO A 13 -9.36 -3.36 13.91
N THR A 14 -10.55 -3.79 13.51
CA THR A 14 -11.33 -3.13 12.46
C THR A 14 -11.50 -1.65 12.80
N GLY A 15 -11.31 -0.79 11.83
CA GLY A 15 -11.39 0.65 11.99
C GLY A 15 -10.07 1.34 12.33
N HIS A 16 -9.01 0.60 12.64
CA HIS A 16 -7.70 1.21 12.88
C HIS A 16 -7.22 1.94 11.63
N GLU A 17 -6.77 3.19 11.81
CA GLU A 17 -6.36 4.07 10.71
C GLU A 17 -4.85 4.16 10.59
N PHE A 18 -4.37 4.34 9.35
CA PHE A 18 -2.97 4.51 9.01
C PHE A 18 -2.78 5.81 8.24
N SER A 19 -1.75 6.57 8.59
CA SER A 19 -1.37 7.80 7.89
C SER A 19 0.14 7.86 7.75
N PRO A 20 0.72 7.10 6.81
CA PRO A 20 2.17 7.19 6.57
C PRO A 20 2.56 8.62 6.18
N PRO A 21 3.83 9.02 6.42
CA PRO A 21 4.29 10.30 5.90
C PRO A 21 4.11 10.39 4.38
N PRO A 22 3.82 11.59 3.84
CA PRO A 22 3.76 11.76 2.40
C PRO A 22 5.06 11.32 1.72
N PHE A 23 4.95 10.82 0.50
CA PHE A 23 6.08 10.30 -0.26
C PHE A 23 6.05 10.79 -1.70
N ASP A 24 7.20 10.88 -2.31
CA ASP A 24 7.33 11.37 -3.67
C ASP A 24 7.45 10.22 -4.67
N LEU A 25 6.85 10.39 -5.84
CA LEU A 25 7.24 9.64 -7.02
C LEU A 25 8.53 10.26 -7.55
N THR A 26 9.56 9.44 -7.73
CA THR A 26 10.84 9.91 -8.27
C THR A 26 11.07 9.35 -9.65
N ARG A 27 11.87 10.07 -10.45
CA ARG A 27 12.27 9.60 -11.77
C ARG A 27 13.02 8.27 -11.66
N GLU A 28 13.87 8.13 -10.64
CA GLU A 28 14.65 6.91 -10.39
C GLU A 28 13.74 5.73 -10.09
N TYR A 29 12.72 5.92 -9.27
CA TYR A 29 11.76 4.87 -8.96
C TYR A 29 11.00 4.43 -10.21
N LEU A 30 10.49 5.37 -11.00
CA LEU A 30 9.72 5.05 -12.21
C LEU A 30 10.59 4.39 -13.27
N ALA A 31 11.85 4.80 -13.40
CA ALA A 31 12.80 4.16 -14.31
C ALA A 31 13.11 2.72 -13.88
N ALA A 32 13.32 2.50 -12.58
CA ALA A 32 13.54 1.17 -12.02
C ALA A 32 12.32 0.26 -12.21
N TYR A 33 11.12 0.80 -12.02
CA TYR A 33 9.87 0.08 -12.26
C TYR A 33 9.75 -0.34 -13.73
N ALA A 34 9.96 0.58 -14.66
CA ALA A 34 9.87 0.30 -16.10
C ALA A 34 10.91 -0.77 -16.52
N SER A 35 12.11 -0.69 -15.98
CA SER A 35 13.15 -1.68 -16.23
C SER A 35 12.77 -3.06 -15.68
N ALA A 36 12.27 -3.12 -14.46
CA ALA A 36 11.89 -4.38 -13.81
C ALA A 36 10.71 -5.07 -14.52
N THR A 37 9.77 -4.28 -15.05
CA THR A 37 8.61 -4.80 -15.79
C THR A 37 8.87 -4.96 -17.28
N ARG A 38 10.06 -4.54 -17.76
CA ARG A 38 10.42 -4.52 -19.19
C ARG A 38 9.43 -3.71 -20.03
N ASP A 39 8.88 -2.65 -19.45
CA ASP A 39 7.97 -1.75 -20.14
C ASP A 39 8.78 -0.74 -20.94
N THR A 40 8.72 -0.86 -22.26
CA THR A 40 9.41 0.03 -23.20
C THR A 40 8.47 1.08 -23.79
N SER A 41 7.23 1.13 -23.34
CA SER A 41 6.23 2.09 -23.81
C SER A 41 6.65 3.53 -23.45
N ALA A 42 6.55 4.43 -24.42
CA ALA A 42 6.82 5.85 -24.21
C ALA A 42 5.59 6.64 -23.75
N VAL A 43 4.42 6.00 -23.70
CA VAL A 43 3.15 6.71 -23.49
C VAL A 43 3.10 7.49 -22.18
N TYR A 44 3.64 6.94 -21.10
CA TYR A 44 3.65 7.62 -19.81
C TYR A 44 4.64 8.78 -19.78
N ASN A 45 5.83 8.60 -20.34
CA ASN A 45 6.82 9.67 -20.43
C ASN A 45 6.31 10.84 -21.27
N GLU A 46 5.68 10.56 -22.41
CA GLU A 46 5.11 11.58 -23.30
C GLU A 46 3.98 12.34 -22.61
N ALA A 47 3.15 11.67 -21.84
CA ALA A 47 2.05 12.29 -21.11
C ALA A 47 2.47 12.93 -19.78
N GLY A 48 3.71 12.70 -19.30
CA GLY A 48 4.15 13.17 -18.00
C GLY A 48 3.46 12.48 -16.83
N LEU A 49 2.98 11.25 -17.04
CA LEU A 49 2.23 10.49 -16.05
C LEU A 49 3.02 9.28 -15.56
N ALA A 50 2.72 8.84 -14.35
CA ALA A 50 3.24 7.60 -13.81
C ALA A 50 2.36 6.42 -14.22
N PRO A 51 2.94 5.24 -14.51
CA PRO A 51 2.14 4.04 -14.74
C PRO A 51 1.26 3.73 -13.51
N PRO A 52 -0.01 3.36 -13.70
CA PRO A 52 -0.94 3.12 -12.58
C PRO A 52 -0.43 2.09 -11.56
N LEU A 53 0.12 0.98 -12.02
CA LEU A 53 0.62 -0.06 -11.11
C LEU A 53 1.90 0.36 -10.40
N ALA A 54 2.69 1.27 -10.97
CA ALA A 54 3.84 1.85 -10.27
C ALA A 54 3.39 2.70 -9.08
N VAL A 55 2.33 3.47 -9.25
CA VAL A 55 1.71 4.25 -8.17
C VAL A 55 1.18 3.34 -7.08
N ALA A 56 0.45 2.30 -7.45
CA ALA A 56 -0.12 1.33 -6.52
C ALA A 56 0.97 0.60 -5.72
N ALA A 57 2.03 0.15 -6.38
CA ALA A 57 3.15 -0.53 -5.72
C ALA A 57 3.87 0.39 -4.72
N ARG A 58 4.07 1.65 -5.10
CA ARG A 58 4.70 2.63 -4.21
C ARG A 58 3.82 2.93 -3.00
N ALA A 59 2.51 3.05 -3.22
CA ALA A 59 1.54 3.27 -2.14
C ALA A 59 1.50 2.09 -1.17
N LEU A 60 1.47 0.86 -1.69
CA LEU A 60 1.51 -0.34 -0.85
C LEU A 60 2.80 -0.42 -0.04
N GLY A 61 3.93 -0.06 -0.63
CA GLY A 61 5.21 0.02 0.08
C GLY A 61 5.17 1.00 1.25
N ALA A 62 4.57 2.17 1.05
CA ALA A 62 4.41 3.17 2.10
C ALA A 62 3.50 2.67 3.24
N LEU A 63 2.44 1.94 2.90
CA LEU A 63 1.57 1.34 3.88
C LEU A 63 2.31 0.27 4.71
N LEU A 64 3.07 -0.59 4.05
CA LEU A 64 3.83 -1.65 4.73
C LEU A 64 5.01 -1.11 5.56
N ASP A 65 5.46 0.10 5.30
CA ASP A 65 6.46 0.76 6.15
C ASP A 65 5.92 1.10 7.54
N VAL A 66 4.61 1.28 7.69
CA VAL A 66 3.97 1.61 8.96
C VAL A 66 3.19 0.44 9.57
N VAL A 67 2.97 -0.62 8.79
CA VAL A 67 2.21 -1.80 9.21
C VAL A 67 3.11 -3.02 9.07
N GLY A 68 3.46 -3.63 10.19
CA GLY A 68 4.23 -4.87 10.19
C GLY A 68 3.35 -6.07 9.85
N LEU A 69 3.88 -6.97 9.04
CA LEU A 69 3.25 -8.27 8.76
C LEU A 69 3.98 -9.36 9.53
N PRO A 70 3.28 -10.24 10.26
CA PRO A 70 3.94 -11.36 10.93
C PRO A 70 4.50 -12.36 9.91
N PRO A 71 5.54 -13.15 10.28
CA PRO A 71 6.05 -14.18 9.40
C PRO A 71 4.95 -15.15 8.96
N GLY A 72 5.00 -15.58 7.70
CA GLY A 72 3.99 -16.47 7.13
C GLY A 72 2.76 -15.76 6.57
N SER A 73 2.77 -14.42 6.56
CA SER A 73 1.68 -13.65 5.94
C SER A 73 1.66 -13.82 4.43
N LEU A 74 0.46 -13.89 3.86
CA LEU A 74 0.23 -13.99 2.43
C LEU A 74 -0.63 -12.83 1.96
N HIS A 75 -0.17 -12.15 0.91
CA HIS A 75 -0.96 -11.16 0.20
C HIS A 75 -1.81 -11.91 -0.84
N THR A 76 -3.10 -12.03 -0.57
CA THR A 76 -3.98 -12.93 -1.35
C THR A 76 -4.90 -12.21 -2.31
N GLY A 77 -5.05 -10.91 -2.17
CA GLY A 77 -5.92 -10.14 -3.06
C GLY A 77 -5.55 -8.68 -3.09
N GLN A 78 -5.74 -8.08 -4.27
CA GLN A 78 -5.52 -6.65 -4.47
C GLN A 78 -6.57 -6.12 -5.43
N GLU A 79 -7.31 -5.12 -4.98
CA GLU A 79 -8.19 -4.35 -5.83
C GLU A 79 -7.65 -2.94 -5.95
N ILE A 80 -7.68 -2.39 -7.14
CA ILE A 80 -7.20 -1.02 -7.43
C ILE A 80 -8.22 -0.34 -8.34
N GLU A 81 -8.61 0.87 -7.95
CA GLU A 81 -9.42 1.74 -8.77
C GLU A 81 -8.62 3.02 -9.04
N MET A 82 -8.24 3.24 -10.29
CA MET A 82 -7.65 4.50 -10.73
C MET A 82 -8.74 5.48 -11.07
N ARG A 83 -8.69 6.66 -10.48
CA ARG A 83 -9.71 7.70 -10.70
C ARG A 83 -9.19 8.86 -11.53
N ALA A 84 -7.88 9.04 -11.56
CA ALA A 84 -7.24 10.11 -12.33
C ALA A 84 -5.81 9.75 -12.68
N GLY A 85 -5.26 10.36 -13.69
CA GLY A 85 -3.83 10.27 -14.01
C GLY A 85 -2.99 10.87 -12.90
N VAL A 86 -1.83 10.26 -12.63
CA VAL A 86 -0.91 10.71 -11.59
C VAL A 86 0.33 11.29 -12.24
N PRO A 87 0.65 12.58 -12.02
CA PRO A 87 1.87 13.16 -12.54
C PRO A 87 3.12 12.40 -12.08
N ALA A 88 4.10 12.25 -12.96
CA ALA A 88 5.32 11.49 -12.70
C ALA A 88 6.16 12.04 -11.54
N SER A 89 5.97 13.31 -11.17
CA SER A 89 6.68 13.98 -10.08
C SER A 89 5.77 14.30 -8.89
N ALA A 90 4.60 13.66 -8.80
CA ALA A 90 3.64 13.96 -7.76
C ALA A 90 4.13 13.60 -6.36
N LYS A 91 3.74 14.39 -5.39
CA LYS A 91 3.80 14.04 -3.98
C LYS A 91 2.50 13.34 -3.62
N LEU A 92 2.62 12.15 -3.04
CA LEU A 92 1.48 11.30 -2.73
C LEU A 92 1.23 11.26 -1.24
N THR A 93 -0.04 11.30 -0.87
CA THR A 93 -0.49 11.12 0.51
C THR A 93 -1.44 9.94 0.56
N LEU A 94 -1.15 9.00 1.45
CA LEU A 94 -1.97 7.81 1.66
C LEU A 94 -2.69 7.92 2.99
N SER A 95 -3.98 7.59 3.00
CA SER A 95 -4.73 7.30 4.22
C SER A 95 -5.39 5.95 4.08
N GLY A 96 -5.29 5.13 5.13
CA GLY A 96 -5.81 3.78 5.09
C GLY A 96 -6.42 3.36 6.41
N ARG A 97 -7.11 2.24 6.38
CA ARG A 97 -7.74 1.67 7.57
C ARG A 97 -7.89 0.16 7.43
N VAL A 98 -7.99 -0.53 8.56
CA VAL A 98 -8.43 -1.91 8.60
C VAL A 98 -9.94 -1.91 8.35
N ALA A 99 -10.35 -2.31 7.14
CA ALA A 99 -11.76 -2.32 6.77
C ALA A 99 -12.49 -3.54 7.33
N GLN A 100 -11.81 -4.69 7.38
CA GLN A 100 -12.36 -5.94 7.88
C GLN A 100 -11.27 -6.76 8.54
N ARG A 101 -11.64 -7.48 9.57
CA ARG A 101 -10.77 -8.43 10.26
C ARG A 101 -11.61 -9.61 10.72
N SER A 102 -11.20 -10.81 10.37
CA SER A 102 -11.87 -12.03 10.80
C SER A 102 -10.85 -13.11 11.16
N LYS A 103 -11.28 -14.02 12.02
CA LYS A 103 -10.49 -15.20 12.38
C LYS A 103 -11.19 -16.44 11.85
N ARG A 104 -10.41 -17.32 11.21
CA ARG A 104 -10.93 -18.57 10.68
C ARG A 104 -9.81 -19.63 10.65
N ALA A 105 -10.08 -20.78 11.27
CA ALA A 105 -9.18 -21.93 11.23
C ALA A 105 -7.72 -21.60 11.61
N GLY A 106 -7.52 -20.82 12.67
CA GLY A 106 -6.19 -20.42 13.14
C GLY A 106 -5.52 -19.34 12.30
N MET A 107 -6.27 -18.73 11.38
CA MET A 107 -5.76 -17.66 10.51
C MET A 107 -6.52 -16.37 10.77
N ILE A 108 -5.83 -15.26 10.59
CA ILE A 108 -6.45 -13.92 10.63
C ILE A 108 -6.49 -13.40 9.19
N ILE A 109 -7.67 -13.00 8.75
CA ILE A 109 -7.86 -12.37 7.44
C ILE A 109 -8.11 -10.89 7.69
N ALA A 110 -7.29 -10.03 7.12
CA ALA A 110 -7.45 -8.59 7.21
C ALA A 110 -7.59 -7.99 5.82
N VAL A 111 -8.53 -7.06 5.70
CA VAL A 111 -8.69 -6.25 4.49
C VAL A 111 -8.31 -4.82 4.86
N LEU A 112 -7.30 -4.29 4.19
CA LEU A 112 -6.88 -2.90 4.30
C LEU A 112 -7.47 -2.12 3.14
N GLN A 113 -8.12 -1.02 3.45
CA GLN A 113 -8.61 -0.07 2.44
C GLN A 113 -7.79 1.20 2.52
N PHE A 114 -7.38 1.74 1.37
CA PHE A 114 -6.60 2.96 1.34
C PHE A 114 -6.97 3.85 0.16
N ASP A 115 -6.78 5.15 0.36
CA ASP A 115 -6.94 6.18 -0.63
C ASP A 115 -5.60 6.90 -0.81
N VAL A 116 -5.27 7.24 -2.06
CA VAL A 116 -4.07 8.00 -2.39
C VAL A 116 -4.49 9.28 -3.08
N THR A 117 -4.01 10.41 -2.56
CA THR A 117 -4.18 11.72 -3.18
C THR A 117 -2.84 12.19 -3.75
N ALA A 118 -2.89 12.93 -4.85
CA ALA A 118 -1.71 13.51 -5.49
C ALA A 118 -1.66 15.01 -5.20
N ASN A 119 -0.49 15.48 -4.76
CA ASN A 119 -0.27 16.86 -4.39
C ASN A 119 -1.30 17.30 -3.32
N ASP A 120 -1.92 18.48 -3.45
CA ASP A 120 -2.92 18.97 -2.51
C ASP A 120 -4.36 18.81 -3.02
N ALA A 121 -4.59 17.85 -3.91
CA ALA A 121 -5.91 17.59 -4.45
C ALA A 121 -6.87 17.07 -3.36
N ALA A 122 -8.15 17.44 -3.45
CA ALA A 122 -9.16 17.00 -2.49
C ALA A 122 -9.65 15.59 -2.75
N GLU A 123 -9.60 15.12 -4.02
CA GLU A 123 -10.12 13.82 -4.42
C GLU A 123 -8.99 12.81 -4.59
N PRO A 124 -9.20 11.52 -4.20
CA PRO A 124 -8.20 10.51 -4.42
C PRO A 124 -8.00 10.21 -5.91
N VAL A 125 -6.76 9.98 -6.29
CA VAL A 125 -6.39 9.53 -7.64
C VAL A 125 -6.39 8.01 -7.76
N LEU A 126 -6.25 7.32 -6.63
CA LEU A 126 -6.24 5.87 -6.54
C LEU A 126 -6.89 5.43 -5.25
N MET A 127 -7.70 4.38 -5.32
CA MET A 127 -8.25 3.69 -4.16
C MET A 127 -7.88 2.22 -4.26
N GLY A 128 -7.59 1.60 -3.12
CA GLY A 128 -7.19 0.21 -3.11
C GLY A 128 -7.73 -0.57 -1.92
N ARG A 129 -7.83 -1.89 -2.11
CA ARG A 129 -8.13 -2.85 -1.05
C ARG A 129 -7.12 -3.98 -1.14
N THR A 130 -6.46 -4.24 -0.04
CA THR A 130 -5.44 -5.28 0.08
C THR A 130 -5.94 -6.33 1.06
N THR A 131 -5.98 -7.58 0.63
CA THR A 131 -6.34 -8.70 1.50
C THR A 131 -5.08 -9.46 1.89
N VAL A 132 -4.90 -9.65 3.19
CA VAL A 132 -3.77 -10.37 3.77
C VAL A 132 -4.29 -11.47 4.67
N ILE A 133 -3.73 -12.67 4.53
CA ILE A 133 -3.98 -13.79 5.43
C ILE A 133 -2.74 -13.97 6.29
N MET A 134 -2.92 -14.03 7.60
CA MET A 134 -1.83 -14.11 8.57
C MET A 134 -2.05 -15.29 9.50
N PRO A 135 -1.00 -16.02 9.90
CA PRO A 135 -1.15 -17.01 10.95
C PRO A 135 -1.49 -16.32 12.26
N GLN A 136 -2.41 -16.91 13.00
CA GLN A 136 -2.68 -16.45 14.36
C GLN A 136 -1.47 -16.84 15.19
N GLU A 137 -0.89 -15.86 15.93
CA GLU A 137 0.19 -16.16 16.85
C GLU A 137 -0.30 -17.15 17.89
N GLN A 138 0.39 -18.30 17.98
CA GLN A 138 0.22 -19.17 19.12
C GLN A 138 0.85 -18.48 20.31
N GLU A 139 0.08 -18.26 21.38
CA GLU A 139 0.67 -17.91 22.65
C GLU A 139 1.74 -18.95 22.95
N SER A 140 3.01 -18.49 23.10
CA SER A 140 4.05 -19.38 23.53
C SER A 140 3.66 -19.89 24.90
N GLN A 141 3.30 -21.16 24.99
CA GLN A 141 3.19 -21.80 26.26
C GLN A 141 4.60 -21.93 26.84
N ALA A 142 4.88 -21.03 27.77
CA ALA A 142 6.08 -21.15 28.56
C ALA A 142 5.96 -22.38 29.48
#